data_9a3393efeed9270c11e11d4f252cbe1b
#
_entry.id   9a3393efeed9270c11e11d4f252cbe1b
#
_cell.length_a   1.000
_cell.length_b   1.000
_cell.length_c   1.000
_cell.angle_alpha   90.00
_cell.angle_beta   90.00
_cell.angle_gamma   90.00
#
_symmetry.space_group_name_H-M   'P 1'
#
loop_
_entity.id
_entity.type
_entity.pdbx_description
1 polymer ?
#
loop_
_entity_poly.entity_id
_entity_poly.type
_entity_poly.pdbx_seq_one_letter_code
_entity_poly.pdbx_strand_id
1 'polypeptide(L)'
;MEIQIPYTPRPQQLDLHRNPSRFKICVSHRRWGKSVYAVTELLAKALEIKTERRDGRFMYLAPYYRQAKQVAWDYLCHYARDLPGTKINQSELRVDLINGSRIRLAGAGDDPDALRGIFLDGVILDEYADMSPRVWSEIVRPALVDRKGWAIFIGTPKGRNHFWRLYEDSVNDKEWYRAIYRASETDVIDPHELEAAKREMGEDEFLQEFECSWTAA
;
A
#
# COMPACT_ATOMS: atom_id res chain seq x y z
N MET A 1 13.99 -10.42 -21.48
CA MET A 1 14.91 -9.76 -20.53
C MET A 1 14.33 -9.96 -19.15
N GLU A 2 15.07 -10.58 -18.25
CA GLU A 2 14.66 -10.71 -16.85
C GLU A 2 14.97 -9.38 -16.15
N ILE A 3 13.96 -8.80 -15.50
CA ILE A 3 14.10 -7.56 -14.74
C ILE A 3 14.01 -7.93 -13.27
N GLN A 4 15.05 -7.62 -12.52
CA GLN A 4 15.11 -7.86 -11.08
C GLN A 4 15.00 -6.54 -10.32
N ILE A 5 14.01 -6.46 -9.42
CA ILE A 5 13.91 -5.35 -8.45
C ILE A 5 14.91 -5.66 -7.32
N PRO A 6 15.81 -4.74 -6.96
CA PRO A 6 16.82 -4.96 -5.91
C PRO A 6 16.20 -4.91 -4.50
N TYR A 7 15.36 -5.88 -4.19
CA TYR A 7 14.56 -5.96 -2.99
C TYR A 7 14.55 -7.40 -2.44
N THR A 8 14.78 -7.54 -1.15
CA THR A 8 14.65 -8.82 -0.44
C THR A 8 13.47 -8.73 0.53
N PRO A 9 12.35 -9.38 0.24
CA PRO A 9 11.18 -9.35 1.13
C PRO A 9 11.44 -10.12 2.43
N ARG A 10 10.88 -9.64 3.52
CA ARG A 10 10.74 -10.42 4.74
C ARG A 10 9.75 -11.57 4.52
N PRO A 11 9.79 -12.66 5.33
CA PRO A 11 8.89 -13.81 5.13
C PRO A 11 7.41 -13.42 4.99
N GLN A 12 6.92 -12.56 5.89
CA GLN A 12 5.51 -12.11 5.86
C GLN A 12 5.19 -11.24 4.62
N GLN A 13 6.16 -10.46 4.13
CA GLN A 13 6.00 -9.70 2.89
C GLN A 13 5.98 -10.62 1.67
N LEU A 14 6.81 -11.67 1.69
CA LEU A 14 6.84 -12.66 0.62
C LEU A 14 5.50 -13.40 0.51
N ASP A 15 4.87 -13.74 1.63
CA ASP A 15 3.55 -14.36 1.65
C ASP A 15 2.48 -13.44 1.05
N LEU A 16 2.54 -12.14 1.36
CA LEU A 16 1.66 -11.15 0.75
C LEU A 16 1.89 -11.01 -0.77
N HIS A 17 3.14 -11.00 -1.22
CA HIS A 17 3.47 -10.95 -2.65
C HIS A 17 2.93 -12.16 -3.40
N ARG A 18 3.04 -13.34 -2.83
CA ARG A 18 2.58 -14.61 -3.42
C ARG A 18 1.07 -14.82 -3.38
N ASN A 19 0.39 -14.11 -2.49
CA ASN A 19 -1.06 -14.27 -2.36
C ASN A 19 -1.78 -13.75 -3.61
N PRO A 20 -2.65 -14.56 -4.28
CA PRO A 20 -3.27 -14.20 -5.55
C PRO A 20 -4.55 -13.36 -5.42
N SER A 21 -5.01 -13.06 -4.20
CA SER A 21 -6.27 -12.36 -3.99
C SER A 21 -6.26 -10.98 -4.64
N ARG A 22 -7.39 -10.64 -5.22
CA ARG A 22 -7.60 -9.38 -5.94
C ARG A 22 -7.53 -8.17 -5.00
N PHE A 23 -8.06 -8.32 -3.80
CA PHE A 23 -8.04 -7.29 -2.77
C PHE A 23 -7.30 -7.79 -1.54
N LYS A 24 -6.44 -6.95 -0.99
CA LYS A 24 -5.65 -7.31 0.19
C LYS A 24 -5.77 -6.23 1.25
N ILE A 25 -5.90 -6.65 2.51
CA ILE A 25 -5.83 -5.75 3.67
C ILE A 25 -4.63 -6.20 4.52
N CYS A 26 -3.65 -5.32 4.63
CA CYS A 26 -2.46 -5.53 5.44
C CYS A 26 -2.43 -4.52 6.58
N VAL A 27 -2.88 -4.95 7.74
CA VAL A 27 -2.75 -4.19 8.98
C VAL A 27 -1.41 -4.57 9.60
N SER A 28 -0.54 -3.61 9.88
CA SER A 28 0.75 -3.95 10.45
C SER A 28 1.31 -2.84 11.32
N HIS A 29 2.11 -3.25 12.29
CA HIS A 29 2.75 -2.35 13.23
C HIS A 29 3.69 -1.34 12.57
N ARG A 30 4.04 -0.28 13.30
CA ARG A 30 5.11 0.64 12.89
C ARG A 30 6.42 -0.12 12.63
N ARG A 31 7.19 0.32 11.62
CA ARG A 31 8.50 -0.26 11.23
C ARG A 31 8.43 -1.65 10.61
N TRP A 32 7.25 -2.21 10.37
CA TRP A 32 7.09 -3.49 9.64
C TRP A 32 7.61 -3.43 8.19
N GLY A 33 7.64 -2.25 7.59
CA GLY A 33 8.07 -2.06 6.20
C GLY A 33 6.92 -1.99 5.19
N LYS A 34 5.75 -1.49 5.62
CA LYS A 34 4.55 -1.29 4.78
C LYS A 34 4.85 -0.62 3.44
N SER A 35 5.51 0.54 3.50
CA SER A 35 5.77 1.36 2.31
C SER A 35 6.70 0.67 1.32
N VAL A 36 7.71 -0.04 1.82
CA VAL A 36 8.64 -0.82 0.98
C VAL A 36 7.90 -1.96 0.28
N TYR A 37 7.12 -2.75 1.03
CA TYR A 37 6.27 -3.80 0.46
C TYR A 37 5.32 -3.23 -0.61
N ALA A 38 4.59 -2.17 -0.29
CA ALA A 38 3.59 -1.59 -1.18
C ALA A 38 4.20 -1.07 -2.48
N VAL A 39 5.31 -0.35 -2.40
CA VAL A 39 6.01 0.19 -3.57
C VAL A 39 6.58 -0.92 -4.45
N THR A 40 7.19 -1.94 -3.85
CA THR A 40 7.78 -3.05 -4.61
C THR A 40 6.70 -3.96 -5.23
N GLU A 41 5.57 -4.20 -4.56
CA GLU A 41 4.42 -4.89 -5.14
C GLU A 41 3.84 -4.11 -6.33
N LEU A 42 3.66 -2.79 -6.17
CA LEU A 42 3.15 -1.93 -7.23
C LEU A 42 4.07 -1.95 -8.45
N LEU A 43 5.39 -1.89 -8.23
CA LEU A 43 6.40 -1.93 -9.28
C LEU A 43 6.44 -3.30 -9.98
N ALA A 44 6.43 -4.39 -9.22
CA ALA A 44 6.42 -5.75 -9.76
C ALA A 44 5.17 -5.99 -10.63
N LYS A 45 3.99 -5.66 -10.12
CA LYS A 45 2.72 -5.81 -10.85
C LYS A 45 2.65 -4.91 -12.09
N ALA A 46 3.23 -3.72 -12.04
CA ALA A 46 3.29 -2.85 -13.21
C ALA A 46 4.19 -3.41 -14.31
N LEU A 47 5.29 -4.08 -13.95
CA LEU A 47 6.19 -4.76 -14.90
C LEU A 47 5.58 -6.02 -15.53
N GLU A 48 4.66 -6.70 -14.83
CA GLU A 48 3.97 -7.91 -15.33
C GLU A 48 2.98 -7.64 -16.48
N ILE A 49 2.53 -6.38 -16.66
CA ILE A 49 1.59 -6.02 -17.73
C ILE A 49 2.24 -6.23 -19.10
N LYS A 50 1.57 -7.01 -19.95
CA LYS A 50 2.02 -7.23 -21.34
C LYS A 50 1.60 -6.05 -22.23
N THR A 51 2.59 -5.39 -22.82
CA THR A 51 2.41 -4.21 -23.69
C THR A 51 1.50 -4.44 -24.89
N GLU A 52 1.44 -5.65 -25.40
CA GLU A 52 0.58 -6.02 -26.56
C GLU A 52 -0.93 -5.81 -26.31
N ARG A 53 -1.32 -5.70 -25.03
CA ARG A 53 -2.74 -5.58 -24.66
C ARG A 53 -3.15 -4.16 -24.36
N ARG A 54 -2.35 -3.43 -23.56
CA ARG A 54 -2.61 -2.05 -23.09
C ARG A 54 -1.49 -1.56 -22.21
N ASP A 55 -1.40 -0.24 -22.04
CA ASP A 55 -0.56 0.37 -21.02
C ASP A 55 -1.17 0.19 -19.63
N GLY A 56 -0.37 -0.29 -18.67
CA GLY A 56 -0.79 -0.42 -17.27
C GLY A 56 -0.93 0.95 -16.57
N ARG A 57 -1.91 1.08 -15.70
CA ARG A 57 -2.13 2.29 -14.89
C ARG A 57 -2.21 1.92 -13.42
N PHE A 58 -1.27 2.42 -12.66
CA PHE A 58 -1.11 2.09 -11.25
C PHE A 58 -1.03 3.35 -10.41
N MET A 59 -1.52 3.28 -9.19
CA MET A 59 -1.53 4.42 -8.29
C MET A 59 -1.15 4.03 -6.87
N TYR A 60 -0.40 4.90 -6.21
CA TYR A 60 -0.19 4.88 -4.78
C TYR A 60 -0.90 6.10 -4.18
N LEU A 61 -1.88 5.84 -3.35
CA LEU A 61 -2.65 6.86 -2.65
C LEU A 61 -2.22 6.92 -1.18
N ALA A 62 -1.85 8.11 -0.72
CA ALA A 62 -1.71 8.43 0.70
C ALA A 62 -2.82 9.41 1.11
N PRO A 63 -3.10 9.62 2.41
CA PRO A 63 -4.08 10.62 2.83
C PRO A 63 -3.82 12.00 2.26
N TYR A 64 -2.53 12.42 2.21
CA TYR A 64 -2.11 13.71 1.67
C TYR A 64 -0.96 13.55 0.67
N TYR A 65 -0.92 14.40 -0.36
CA TYR A 65 0.16 14.43 -1.35
C TYR A 65 1.56 14.55 -0.74
N ARG A 66 1.70 15.41 0.28
CA ARG A 66 2.97 15.59 0.98
C ARG A 66 3.47 14.29 1.62
N GLN A 67 2.57 13.50 2.18
CA GLN A 67 2.89 12.21 2.78
C GLN A 67 3.33 11.20 1.72
N ALA A 68 2.60 11.09 0.59
CA ALA A 68 3.00 10.26 -0.53
C ALA A 68 4.41 10.61 -1.01
N LYS A 69 4.72 11.90 -1.14
CA LYS A 69 6.03 12.40 -1.55
C LYS A 69 7.14 12.08 -0.55
N GLN A 70 6.88 12.26 0.73
CA GLN A 70 7.92 12.08 1.77
C GLN A 70 8.21 10.61 2.10
N VAL A 71 7.23 9.73 1.93
CA VAL A 71 7.33 8.34 2.39
C VAL A 71 7.55 7.37 1.22
N ALA A 72 6.70 7.41 0.20
CA ALA A 72 6.69 6.40 -0.85
C ALA A 72 7.53 6.78 -2.07
N TRP A 73 7.64 8.07 -2.39
CA TRP A 73 8.31 8.52 -3.60
C TRP A 73 9.79 8.16 -3.65
N ASP A 74 10.50 8.36 -2.55
CA ASP A 74 11.92 8.03 -2.48
C ASP A 74 12.18 6.52 -2.66
N TYR A 75 11.31 5.68 -2.08
CA TYR A 75 11.37 4.23 -2.30
C TYR A 75 11.06 3.86 -3.75
N LEU A 76 10.02 4.45 -4.35
CA LEU A 76 9.70 4.18 -5.75
C LEU A 76 10.86 4.57 -6.68
N CYS A 77 11.44 5.75 -6.49
CA CYS A 77 12.60 6.19 -7.24
C CYS A 77 13.81 5.27 -7.02
N HIS A 78 14.06 4.86 -5.77
CA HIS A 78 15.17 3.97 -5.43
C HIS A 78 15.08 2.64 -6.18
N TYR A 79 13.93 2.00 -6.18
CA TYR A 79 13.76 0.69 -6.83
C TYR A 79 13.55 0.77 -8.34
N ALA A 80 13.10 1.90 -8.87
CA ALA A 80 12.80 2.05 -10.29
C ALA A 80 13.95 2.63 -11.12
N ARG A 81 14.88 3.39 -10.52
CA ARG A 81 15.91 4.18 -11.27
C ARG A 81 16.79 3.34 -12.17
N ASP A 82 17.15 2.14 -11.72
CA ASP A 82 18.08 1.26 -12.43
C ASP A 82 17.37 0.25 -13.36
N LEU A 83 16.02 0.31 -13.42
CA LEU A 83 15.26 -0.53 -14.32
C LEU A 83 15.36 0.02 -15.76
N PRO A 84 15.63 -0.86 -16.75
CA PRO A 84 15.81 -0.43 -18.13
C PRO A 84 14.63 0.37 -18.68
N GLY A 85 14.89 1.49 -19.36
CA GLY A 85 13.89 2.31 -20.03
C GLY A 85 12.93 3.06 -19.11
N THR A 86 13.20 3.10 -17.82
CA THR A 86 12.39 3.83 -16.84
C THR A 86 12.57 5.34 -16.99
N LYS A 87 11.47 6.08 -16.91
CA LYS A 87 11.46 7.55 -16.89
C LYS A 87 10.79 8.04 -15.61
N ILE A 88 11.49 8.89 -14.87
CA ILE A 88 11.02 9.44 -13.59
C ILE A 88 10.67 10.92 -13.78
N ASN A 89 9.43 11.29 -13.46
CA ASN A 89 8.95 12.67 -13.46
C ASN A 89 8.69 13.11 -12.00
N GLN A 90 9.62 13.93 -11.49
CA GLN A 90 9.60 14.41 -10.11
C GLN A 90 8.43 15.38 -9.81
N SER A 91 8.03 16.18 -10.79
CA SER A 91 6.95 17.17 -10.58
C SER A 91 5.58 16.53 -10.48
N GLU A 92 5.37 15.44 -11.23
CA GLU A 92 4.09 14.71 -11.25
C GLU A 92 4.08 13.48 -10.31
N LEU A 93 5.18 13.21 -9.59
CA LEU A 93 5.41 11.97 -8.84
C LEU A 93 5.04 10.73 -9.66
N ARG A 94 5.61 10.63 -10.86
CA ARG A 94 5.27 9.63 -11.86
C ARG A 94 6.49 8.86 -12.32
N VAL A 95 6.32 7.56 -12.46
CA VAL A 95 7.29 6.65 -13.08
C VAL A 95 6.63 5.98 -14.28
N ASP A 96 7.25 6.11 -15.45
CA ASP A 96 6.88 5.40 -16.66
C ASP A 96 7.88 4.27 -16.90
N LEU A 97 7.40 3.04 -17.06
CA LEU A 97 8.21 1.83 -17.25
C LEU A 97 8.36 1.46 -18.74
N ILE A 98 9.36 0.66 -19.05
CA ILE A 98 9.68 0.25 -20.43
C ILE A 98 8.51 -0.42 -21.16
N ASN A 99 7.62 -1.09 -20.43
CA ASN A 99 6.43 -1.75 -20.98
C ASN A 99 5.22 -0.81 -21.15
N GLY A 100 5.38 0.50 -21.04
CA GLY A 100 4.31 1.49 -21.15
C GLY A 100 3.47 1.65 -19.87
N SER A 101 3.71 0.83 -18.85
CA SER A 101 3.03 0.98 -17.56
C SER A 101 3.46 2.26 -16.87
N ARG A 102 2.50 2.87 -16.18
CA ARG A 102 2.68 4.12 -15.43
C ARG A 102 2.26 3.93 -13.99
N ILE A 103 3.13 4.36 -13.08
CA ILE A 103 2.85 4.46 -11.65
C ILE A 103 2.82 5.93 -11.26
N ARG A 104 1.77 6.36 -10.56
CA ARG A 104 1.62 7.73 -10.06
C ARG A 104 1.33 7.71 -8.56
N LEU A 105 1.92 8.64 -7.83
CA LEU A 105 1.60 8.89 -6.44
C LEU A 105 0.68 10.09 -6.32
N ALA A 106 -0.32 10.02 -5.43
CA ALA A 106 -1.27 11.11 -5.20
C ALA A 106 -1.75 11.16 -3.73
N GLY A 107 -2.27 12.32 -3.32
CA GLY A 107 -3.00 12.50 -2.08
C GLY A 107 -4.50 12.28 -2.31
N ALA A 108 -5.13 11.50 -1.46
CA ALA A 108 -6.57 11.21 -1.55
C ALA A 108 -7.44 12.25 -0.86
N GLY A 109 -6.85 13.04 0.07
CA GLY A 109 -7.57 14.04 0.86
C GLY A 109 -7.51 15.46 0.30
N ASP A 110 -6.56 15.76 -0.59
CA ASP A 110 -6.38 17.11 -1.12
C ASP A 110 -7.50 17.48 -2.10
N ASP A 111 -7.82 16.60 -3.02
CA ASP A 111 -8.95 16.70 -3.96
C ASP A 111 -9.34 15.30 -4.44
N PRO A 112 -10.22 14.61 -3.72
CA PRO A 112 -10.66 13.26 -4.12
C PRO A 112 -11.34 13.23 -5.48
N ASP A 113 -12.03 14.30 -5.86
CA ASP A 113 -12.76 14.37 -7.14
C ASP A 113 -11.82 14.49 -8.35
N ALA A 114 -10.59 15.01 -8.18
CA ALA A 114 -9.57 15.00 -9.23
C ALA A 114 -9.12 13.58 -9.64
N LEU A 115 -9.44 12.58 -8.83
CA LEU A 115 -9.18 11.17 -9.13
C LEU A 115 -10.34 10.49 -9.88
N ARG A 116 -11.44 11.21 -10.18
CA ARG A 116 -12.58 10.66 -10.94
C ARG A 116 -12.22 10.49 -12.43
N GLY A 117 -12.85 9.52 -13.07
CA GLY A 117 -12.70 9.29 -14.51
C GLY A 117 -11.39 8.61 -14.90
N ILE A 118 -10.55 8.21 -13.94
CA ILE A 118 -9.37 7.39 -14.21
C ILE A 118 -9.74 5.90 -14.28
N PHE A 119 -8.89 5.14 -14.92
CA PHE A 119 -8.94 3.68 -14.90
C PHE A 119 -7.64 3.14 -14.32
N LEU A 120 -7.73 2.08 -13.53
CA LEU A 120 -6.60 1.52 -12.81
C LEU A 120 -6.52 -0.01 -12.99
N ASP A 121 -5.29 -0.49 -13.16
CA ASP A 121 -4.95 -1.91 -13.08
C ASP A 121 -4.58 -2.32 -11.65
N GLY A 122 -4.09 -1.38 -10.86
CA GLY A 122 -3.78 -1.63 -9.45
C GLY A 122 -3.61 -0.35 -8.65
N VAL A 123 -3.92 -0.44 -7.36
CA VAL A 123 -3.80 0.68 -6.43
C VAL A 123 -3.39 0.23 -5.03
N ILE A 124 -2.54 1.03 -4.41
CA ILE A 124 -2.24 0.98 -2.98
C ILE A 124 -2.97 2.13 -2.30
N LEU A 125 -3.66 1.84 -1.20
CA LEU A 125 -4.23 2.84 -0.28
C LEU A 125 -3.45 2.77 1.04
N ASP A 126 -2.52 3.70 1.20
CA ASP A 126 -1.64 3.77 2.37
C ASP A 126 -2.27 4.62 3.46
N GLU A 127 -2.13 4.17 4.71
CA GLU A 127 -2.77 4.75 5.88
C GLU A 127 -4.28 4.97 5.65
N TYR A 128 -4.95 3.92 5.14
CA TYR A 128 -6.36 3.99 4.72
C TYR A 128 -7.29 4.44 5.85
N ALA A 129 -6.94 4.19 7.11
CA ALA A 129 -7.68 4.68 8.27
C ALA A 129 -7.83 6.21 8.31
N ASP A 130 -6.93 6.96 7.67
CA ASP A 130 -6.93 8.43 7.61
C ASP A 130 -7.61 9.00 6.35
N MET A 131 -8.02 8.14 5.42
CA MET A 131 -8.72 8.57 4.21
C MET A 131 -10.22 8.67 4.45
N SER A 132 -10.91 9.48 3.63
CA SER A 132 -12.37 9.40 3.56
C SER A 132 -12.79 8.04 2.99
N PRO A 133 -13.79 7.35 3.57
CA PRO A 133 -14.33 6.10 3.03
C PRO A 133 -14.86 6.24 1.59
N ARG A 134 -15.25 7.45 1.17
CA ARG A 134 -15.68 7.78 -0.20
C ARG A 134 -14.57 7.54 -1.23
N VAL A 135 -13.30 7.66 -0.84
CA VAL A 135 -12.17 7.40 -1.74
C VAL A 135 -12.24 5.99 -2.30
N TRP A 136 -12.53 5.00 -1.46
CA TRP A 136 -12.71 3.64 -1.92
C TRP A 136 -14.02 3.46 -2.71
N SER A 137 -15.14 3.78 -2.09
CA SER A 137 -16.46 3.41 -2.63
C SER A 137 -16.86 4.17 -3.89
N GLU A 138 -16.51 5.46 -3.98
CA GLU A 138 -16.98 6.33 -5.06
C GLU A 138 -15.93 6.59 -6.15
N ILE A 139 -14.65 6.39 -5.85
CA ILE A 139 -13.55 6.76 -6.75
C ILE A 139 -12.74 5.54 -7.19
N VAL A 140 -12.07 4.88 -6.23
CA VAL A 140 -11.12 3.82 -6.55
C VAL A 140 -11.83 2.55 -7.03
N ARG A 141 -12.87 2.10 -6.33
CA ARG A 141 -13.58 0.87 -6.69
C ARG A 141 -14.17 0.93 -8.10
N PRO A 142 -14.82 2.02 -8.55
CA PRO A 142 -15.24 2.19 -9.94
C PRO A 142 -14.07 2.19 -10.93
N ALA A 143 -12.95 2.85 -10.62
CA ALA A 143 -11.76 2.93 -11.48
C ALA A 143 -11.13 1.55 -11.78
N LEU A 144 -11.37 0.55 -10.94
CA LEU A 144 -10.86 -0.82 -11.09
C LEU A 144 -11.79 -1.75 -11.89
N VAL A 145 -13.04 -1.33 -12.18
CA VAL A 145 -14.07 -2.23 -12.76
C VAL A 145 -13.69 -2.70 -14.16
N ASP A 146 -13.42 -1.77 -15.06
CA ASP A 146 -13.21 -2.06 -16.48
C ASP A 146 -11.97 -2.95 -16.72
N ARG A 147 -10.99 -2.81 -15.87
CA ARG A 147 -9.72 -3.53 -16.00
C ARG A 147 -9.60 -4.73 -15.06
N LYS A 148 -10.61 -5.00 -14.24
CA LYS A 148 -10.56 -5.99 -13.16
C LYS A 148 -9.32 -5.79 -12.28
N GLY A 149 -9.00 -4.53 -12.04
CA GLY A 149 -7.82 -4.12 -11.29
C GLY A 149 -7.88 -4.56 -9.82
N TRP A 150 -6.74 -4.57 -9.16
CA TRP A 150 -6.57 -4.98 -7.77
C TRP A 150 -6.37 -3.76 -6.84
N ALA A 151 -6.61 -3.97 -5.53
CA ALA A 151 -6.32 -2.97 -4.50
C ALA A 151 -5.67 -3.60 -3.28
N ILE A 152 -4.76 -2.86 -2.65
CA ILE A 152 -4.15 -3.21 -1.37
C ILE A 152 -4.31 -2.05 -0.41
N PHE A 153 -4.90 -2.33 0.74
CA PHE A 153 -5.08 -1.40 1.85
C PHE A 153 -4.00 -1.68 2.89
N ILE A 154 -3.24 -0.68 3.23
CA ILE A 154 -2.21 -0.78 4.26
C ILE A 154 -2.38 0.32 5.31
N GLY A 155 -1.95 0.06 6.53
CA GLY A 155 -2.00 1.03 7.61
C GLY A 155 -1.92 0.40 9.00
N THR A 156 -1.89 1.27 9.99
CA THR A 156 -2.12 0.93 11.40
C THR A 156 -3.59 1.13 11.76
N PRO A 157 -4.12 0.42 12.74
CA PRO A 157 -5.47 0.66 13.25
C PRO A 157 -5.64 2.09 13.81
N LYS A 158 -6.84 2.64 13.66
CA LYS A 158 -7.24 3.90 14.32
C LYS A 158 -8.67 3.78 14.82
N GLY A 159 -8.85 3.03 15.88
CA GLY A 159 -10.16 2.71 16.40
C GLY A 159 -11.01 1.86 15.44
N ARG A 160 -12.28 1.65 15.78
CA ARG A 160 -13.24 0.90 14.97
C ARG A 160 -13.88 1.78 13.89
N ASN A 161 -13.05 2.32 13.01
CA ASN A 161 -13.46 3.17 11.90
C ASN A 161 -13.84 2.36 10.63
N HIS A 162 -13.85 3.01 9.47
CA HIS A 162 -14.15 2.37 8.18
C HIS A 162 -13.09 1.35 7.75
N PHE A 163 -11.82 1.48 8.17
CA PHE A 163 -10.77 0.50 7.90
C PHE A 163 -11.03 -0.80 8.68
N TRP A 164 -11.41 -0.68 9.94
CA TRP A 164 -11.86 -1.83 10.72
C TRP A 164 -13.07 -2.53 10.10
N ARG A 165 -14.09 -1.76 9.67
CA ARG A 165 -15.27 -2.32 9.01
C ARG A 165 -14.89 -3.08 7.75
N LEU A 166 -14.05 -2.50 6.89
CA LEU A 166 -13.58 -3.16 5.68
C LEU A 166 -12.86 -4.49 6.01
N TYR A 167 -12.05 -4.50 7.08
CA TYR A 167 -11.37 -5.70 7.55
C TYR A 167 -12.36 -6.78 8.02
N GLU A 168 -13.38 -6.42 8.79
CA GLU A 168 -14.39 -7.37 9.28
C GLU A 168 -15.31 -7.87 8.15
N ASP A 169 -15.81 -6.98 7.30
CA ASP A 169 -16.74 -7.32 6.22
C ASP A 169 -16.10 -8.24 5.16
N SER A 170 -14.79 -8.18 5.00
CA SER A 170 -14.06 -8.99 4.02
C SER A 170 -13.81 -10.45 4.43
N VAL A 171 -14.20 -10.87 5.64
CA VAL A 171 -13.85 -12.20 6.20
C VAL A 171 -14.33 -13.38 5.37
N ASN A 172 -15.51 -13.28 4.76
CA ASN A 172 -16.13 -14.36 3.99
C ASN A 172 -16.05 -14.15 2.47
N ASP A 173 -15.39 -13.11 2.02
CA ASP A 173 -15.26 -12.81 0.59
C ASP A 173 -13.97 -13.42 0.02
N LYS A 174 -14.13 -14.32 -0.96
CA LYS A 174 -13.03 -15.06 -1.59
C LYS A 174 -12.08 -14.17 -2.43
N GLU A 175 -12.51 -12.98 -2.84
CA GLU A 175 -11.66 -12.03 -3.55
C GLU A 175 -10.70 -11.30 -2.59
N TRP A 176 -10.92 -11.41 -1.27
CA TRP A 176 -10.18 -10.68 -0.26
C TRP A 176 -9.22 -11.57 0.52
N TYR A 177 -8.03 -11.04 0.75
CA TYR A 177 -7.06 -11.55 1.71
C TYR A 177 -6.83 -10.49 2.79
N ARG A 178 -6.77 -10.91 4.04
CA ARG A 178 -6.53 -10.02 5.17
C ARG A 178 -5.48 -10.59 6.11
N ALA A 179 -4.60 -9.73 6.57
CA ALA A 179 -3.55 -10.09 7.52
C ALA A 179 -3.31 -8.96 8.52
N ILE A 180 -2.99 -9.36 9.75
CA ILE A 180 -2.52 -8.48 10.81
C ILE A 180 -1.12 -8.95 11.22
N TYR A 181 -0.17 -8.02 11.29
CA TYR A 181 1.20 -8.27 11.71
C TYR A 181 1.53 -7.42 12.93
N ARG A 182 1.56 -8.03 14.11
CA ARG A 182 1.87 -7.40 15.39
C ARG A 182 3.37 -7.42 15.63
N ALA A 183 3.90 -6.40 16.37
CA ALA A 183 5.32 -6.35 16.67
C ALA A 183 5.79 -7.57 17.49
N SER A 184 4.94 -8.05 18.39
CA SER A 184 5.18 -9.26 19.19
C SER A 184 5.28 -10.57 18.39
N GLU A 185 4.85 -10.57 17.11
CA GLU A 185 4.75 -11.77 16.26
C GLU A 185 5.74 -11.76 15.08
N THR A 186 6.42 -10.65 14.82
CA THR A 186 7.16 -10.46 13.54
C THR A 186 8.67 -10.48 13.66
N ASP A 187 9.24 -10.41 14.84
CA ASP A 187 10.68 -10.32 15.09
C ASP A 187 11.40 -9.20 14.29
N VAL A 188 10.66 -8.16 13.89
CA VAL A 188 11.19 -7.06 13.07
C VAL A 188 11.86 -5.99 13.93
N ILE A 189 11.35 -5.80 15.14
CA ILE A 189 11.85 -4.81 16.10
C ILE A 189 12.65 -5.56 17.16
N ASP A 190 13.80 -5.01 17.51
CA ASP A 190 14.59 -5.54 18.62
C ASP A 190 13.73 -5.58 19.90
N PRO A 191 13.71 -6.70 20.65
CA PRO A 191 12.89 -6.82 21.86
C PRO A 191 13.16 -5.74 22.91
N HIS A 192 14.40 -5.31 23.05
CA HIS A 192 14.76 -4.25 24.01
C HIS A 192 14.16 -2.91 23.57
N GLU A 193 14.21 -2.59 22.28
CA GLU A 193 13.59 -1.36 21.73
C GLU A 193 12.06 -1.40 21.86
N LEU A 194 11.44 -2.57 21.66
CA LEU A 194 10.00 -2.73 21.83
C LEU A 194 9.57 -2.52 23.29
N GLU A 195 10.32 -3.06 24.24
CA GLU A 195 10.11 -2.83 25.68
C GLU A 195 10.37 -1.37 26.10
N ALA A 196 11.35 -0.71 25.49
CA ALA A 196 11.58 0.70 25.73
C ALA A 196 10.39 1.54 25.23
N ALA A 197 9.93 1.30 24.01
CA ALA A 197 8.74 1.97 23.46
C ALA A 197 7.51 1.78 24.35
N LYS A 198 7.29 0.56 24.85
CA LYS A 198 6.17 0.25 25.75
C LYS A 198 6.21 1.02 27.06
N ARG A 199 7.41 1.31 27.58
CA ARG A 199 7.56 2.11 28.81
C ARG A 199 7.40 3.61 28.59
N GLU A 200 7.76 4.09 27.41
CA GLU A 200 7.79 5.52 27.07
C GLU A 200 6.48 6.04 26.48
N MET A 201 5.68 5.15 25.86
CA MET A 201 4.39 5.48 25.28
C MET A 201 3.25 5.17 26.24
N GLY A 202 2.09 5.80 26.02
CA GLY A 202 0.85 5.39 26.67
C GLY A 202 0.46 3.95 26.25
N GLU A 203 -0.14 3.20 27.17
CA GLU A 203 -0.53 1.80 26.91
C GLU A 203 -1.40 1.65 25.66
N ASP A 204 -2.43 2.51 25.50
CA ASP A 204 -3.32 2.48 24.34
C ASP A 204 -2.58 2.81 23.05
N GLU A 205 -1.68 3.80 23.06
CA GLU A 205 -0.87 4.16 21.91
C GLU A 205 0.07 3.01 21.51
N PHE A 206 0.72 2.35 22.47
CA PHE A 206 1.55 1.19 22.21
C PHE A 206 0.74 0.04 21.60
N LEU A 207 -0.41 -0.28 22.18
CA LEU A 207 -1.29 -1.33 21.68
C LEU A 207 -1.78 -1.03 20.25
N GLN A 208 -2.10 0.22 19.94
CA GLN A 208 -2.51 0.64 18.60
C GLN A 208 -1.36 0.52 17.59
N GLU A 209 -0.22 1.13 17.88
CA GLU A 209 0.86 1.33 16.92
C GLU A 209 1.76 0.08 16.74
N PHE A 210 1.92 -0.72 17.80
CA PHE A 210 2.77 -1.91 17.77
C PHE A 210 2.00 -3.22 17.81
N GLU A 211 0.90 -3.31 18.52
CA GLU A 211 0.11 -4.54 18.61
C GLU A 211 -1.14 -4.53 17.73
N CYS A 212 -1.31 -3.51 16.90
CA CYS A 212 -2.39 -3.40 15.92
C CYS A 212 -3.79 -3.51 16.55
N SER A 213 -3.98 -2.96 17.74
CA SER A 213 -5.27 -2.98 18.43
C SER A 213 -6.27 -2.04 17.79
N TRP A 214 -7.49 -2.54 17.56
CA TRP A 214 -8.63 -1.74 17.09
C TRP A 214 -9.43 -1.10 18.23
N THR A 215 -9.14 -1.46 19.47
CA THR A 215 -9.92 -1.03 20.64
C THR A 215 -9.17 -0.08 21.56
N ALA A 216 -7.87 0.04 21.38
CA ALA A 216 -6.97 0.90 22.15
C ALA A 216 -6.82 2.31 21.53
N ALA A 217 -7.84 2.81 20.84
CA ALA A 217 -7.80 4.11 20.15
C ALA A 217 -9.05 4.93 20.49
#